data_63306be2552c0afca8a2867907be07f5
#
_entry.id   63306be2552c0afca8a2867907be07f5
#
_cell.length_a   1.000
_cell.length_b   1.000
_cell.length_c   1.000
_cell.angle_alpha   90.00
_cell.angle_beta   90.00
_cell.angle_gamma   90.00
#
_symmetry.space_group_name_H-M   'P 1'
#
loop_
_entity.id
_entity.type
_entity.pdbx_description
1 polymer ?
#
loop_
_entity_poly.entity_id
_entity_poly.type
_entity_poly.pdbx_seq_one_letter_code
_entity_poly.pdbx_strand_id
1 'polypeptide(L)'
;EGNQVLHGISFEVESGSALGLLGRNGAGKTTTIRIIMDVFKADEGEVYLDDEPFNPKKHLIGYLPEERGLYPKKTVLEQIVYLTRLRGLSKKEAVNNAKKWLKRLEIDEYANRKLETLSKGNQQKVQLASTLACEPEIVILDEPFSGLDPVNSKILQDVVTEVINEGRIVIFSSHQMSYVEEFCRDIAIIDKGNIALAGNLKDIKRQYGENQLVISDVNMGLDELSQIIKDNVSDIITETGRTREEIIVRNINGVSRADILKRMIACGIEIEHFETYKPSLNDIFVSLVGDDMEDDKVVDYKNNSNDDNSYNRDIVDELPQGENSEHKKSVEGGVR
;
A
#
# COMPACT_ATOMS: atom_id res chain seq x y z
N GLU A 1 14.76 21.23 -23.09
CA GLU A 1 15.34 21.31 -21.73
C GLU A 1 14.50 20.37 -20.87
N GLY A 2 15.08 19.21 -20.49
CA GLY A 2 14.38 18.22 -19.69
C GLY A 2 14.39 18.64 -18.23
N ASN A 3 13.25 18.50 -17.55
CA ASN A 3 13.21 18.65 -16.09
C ASN A 3 13.87 17.42 -15.46
N GLN A 4 14.81 17.63 -14.57
CA GLN A 4 15.43 16.58 -13.77
C GLN A 4 14.37 16.03 -12.81
N VAL A 5 14.15 14.70 -12.86
CA VAL A 5 13.13 14.01 -12.06
C VAL A 5 13.74 13.35 -10.82
N LEU A 6 14.99 12.85 -10.94
CA LEU A 6 15.72 12.21 -9.85
C LEU A 6 17.03 12.96 -9.61
N HIS A 7 17.35 13.19 -8.35
CA HIS A 7 18.49 14.01 -7.91
C HIS A 7 19.60 13.16 -7.25
N GLY A 8 19.91 12.00 -7.83
CA GLY A 8 20.93 11.10 -7.29
C GLY A 8 20.43 10.28 -6.13
N ILE A 9 19.50 9.34 -6.40
CA ILE A 9 18.95 8.41 -5.41
C ILE A 9 19.82 7.15 -5.33
N SER A 10 19.97 6.62 -4.10
CA SER A 10 20.66 5.34 -3.86
C SER A 10 19.91 4.54 -2.81
N PHE A 11 19.68 3.27 -3.08
CA PHE A 11 19.10 2.29 -2.16
C PHE A 11 19.50 0.87 -2.60
N GLU A 12 19.30 -0.08 -1.71
CA GLU A 12 19.61 -1.49 -1.96
C GLU A 12 18.46 -2.39 -1.52
N VAL A 13 18.40 -3.59 -2.05
CA VAL A 13 17.43 -4.63 -1.67
C VAL A 13 18.09 -6.00 -1.71
N GLU A 14 17.91 -6.77 -0.64
CA GLU A 14 18.47 -8.12 -0.51
C GLU A 14 17.53 -9.18 -1.11
N SER A 15 18.10 -10.29 -1.59
CA SER A 15 17.34 -11.48 -1.98
C SER A 15 16.54 -12.04 -0.80
N GLY A 16 15.33 -12.49 -1.06
CA GLY A 16 14.42 -12.95 0.00
C GLY A 16 13.86 -11.82 0.87
N SER A 17 13.96 -10.58 0.39
CA SER A 17 13.42 -9.39 1.05
C SER A 17 12.57 -8.58 0.08
N ALA A 18 11.69 -7.76 0.64
CA ALA A 18 10.95 -6.75 -0.11
C ALA A 18 11.39 -5.36 0.32
N LEU A 19 11.67 -4.51 -0.68
CA LEU A 19 11.88 -3.08 -0.50
C LEU A 19 10.59 -2.33 -0.79
N GLY A 20 10.12 -1.52 0.15
CA GLY A 20 9.03 -0.57 -0.03
C GLY A 20 9.53 0.73 -0.65
N LEU A 21 9.15 1.01 -1.91
CA LEU A 21 9.45 2.26 -2.59
C LEU A 21 8.29 3.23 -2.43
N LEU A 22 8.43 4.22 -1.57
CA LEU A 22 7.38 5.12 -1.13
C LEU A 22 7.58 6.53 -1.66
N GLY A 23 6.51 7.31 -1.70
CA GLY A 23 6.54 8.71 -2.10
C GLY A 23 5.22 9.17 -2.68
N ARG A 24 5.00 10.49 -2.74
CA ARG A 24 3.82 11.09 -3.38
C ARG A 24 3.75 10.79 -4.87
N ASN A 25 2.61 11.05 -5.49
CA ASN A 25 2.49 11.01 -6.94
C ASN A 25 3.43 12.07 -7.55
N GLY A 26 4.20 11.64 -8.57
CA GLY A 26 5.22 12.50 -9.19
C GLY A 26 6.56 12.57 -8.45
N ALA A 27 6.74 11.92 -7.30
CA ALA A 27 8.00 11.93 -6.55
C ALA A 27 9.19 11.26 -7.27
N GLY A 28 8.94 10.42 -8.28
CA GLY A 28 10.00 9.73 -9.04
C GLY A 28 9.95 8.20 -8.97
N LYS A 29 9.02 7.58 -8.22
CA LYS A 29 8.93 6.11 -8.07
C LYS A 29 8.88 5.36 -9.39
N THR A 30 7.93 5.69 -10.26
CA THR A 30 7.78 5.03 -11.57
C THR A 30 8.97 5.28 -12.49
N THR A 31 9.60 6.46 -12.40
CA THR A 31 10.84 6.77 -13.15
C THR A 31 11.97 5.86 -12.67
N THR A 32 12.14 5.69 -11.36
CA THR A 32 13.12 4.78 -10.77
C THR A 32 12.91 3.34 -11.24
N ILE A 33 11.67 2.84 -11.18
CA ILE A 33 11.30 1.49 -11.67
C ILE A 33 11.67 1.35 -13.17
N ARG A 34 11.36 2.33 -13.99
CA ARG A 34 11.64 2.31 -15.42
C ARG A 34 13.15 2.33 -15.74
N ILE A 35 13.95 2.99 -14.90
CA ILE A 35 15.42 2.96 -14.99
C ILE A 35 15.95 1.57 -14.63
N ILE A 36 15.48 0.97 -13.53
CA ILE A 36 15.86 -0.40 -13.14
C ILE A 36 15.55 -1.40 -14.26
N MET A 37 14.44 -1.21 -14.96
CA MET A 37 14.01 -2.08 -16.08
C MET A 37 14.68 -1.76 -17.42
N ASP A 38 15.61 -0.80 -17.50
CA ASP A 38 16.23 -0.30 -18.74
C ASP A 38 15.21 0.20 -19.79
N VAL A 39 14.05 0.67 -19.35
CA VAL A 39 13.07 1.36 -20.20
C VAL A 39 13.54 2.78 -20.48
N PHE A 40 14.11 3.43 -19.48
CA PHE A 40 14.82 4.69 -19.57
C PHE A 40 16.27 4.46 -19.13
N LYS A 41 17.20 5.13 -19.78
CA LYS A 41 18.56 5.19 -19.29
C LYS A 41 18.69 6.31 -18.26
N ALA A 42 19.41 6.05 -17.19
CA ALA A 42 19.83 7.10 -16.28
C ALA A 42 20.82 8.02 -17.01
N ASP A 43 20.74 9.32 -16.77
CA ASP A 43 21.73 10.27 -17.26
C ASP A 43 23.06 10.10 -16.53
N GLU A 44 22.99 9.78 -15.23
CA GLU A 44 24.14 9.47 -14.36
C GLU A 44 23.76 8.34 -13.39
N GLY A 45 24.78 7.64 -12.87
CA GLY A 45 24.62 6.51 -11.96
C GLY A 45 24.36 5.19 -12.68
N GLU A 46 24.32 4.11 -11.92
CA GLU A 46 24.22 2.75 -12.43
C GLU A 46 23.40 1.87 -11.48
N VAL A 47 22.83 0.80 -12.01
CA VAL A 47 22.16 -0.25 -11.25
C VAL A 47 23.05 -1.47 -11.21
N TYR A 48 23.18 -2.10 -10.04
CA TYR A 48 24.00 -3.29 -9.81
C TYR A 48 23.15 -4.46 -9.34
N LEU A 49 23.59 -5.66 -9.65
CA LEU A 49 23.10 -6.92 -9.07
C LEU A 49 24.32 -7.75 -8.69
N ASP A 50 24.46 -8.11 -7.41
CA ASP A 50 25.59 -8.86 -6.87
C ASP A 50 26.95 -8.23 -7.25
N ASP A 51 27.08 -6.91 -7.06
CA ASP A 51 28.26 -6.08 -7.38
C ASP A 51 28.64 -6.01 -8.89
N GLU A 52 27.85 -6.60 -9.76
CA GLU A 52 28.03 -6.50 -11.22
C GLU A 52 27.02 -5.51 -11.84
N PRO A 53 27.40 -4.76 -12.89
CA PRO A 53 26.46 -3.89 -13.59
C PRO A 53 25.23 -4.66 -14.07
N PHE A 54 24.07 -4.23 -13.63
CA PHE A 54 22.82 -4.93 -13.91
C PHE A 54 22.41 -4.85 -15.37
N ASN A 55 22.16 -6.00 -15.98
CA ASN A 55 21.62 -6.09 -17.33
C ASN A 55 20.26 -6.78 -17.31
N PRO A 56 19.15 -6.03 -17.38
CA PRO A 56 17.80 -6.60 -17.29
C PRO A 56 17.48 -7.65 -18.36
N LYS A 57 18.23 -7.64 -19.49
CA LYS A 57 18.04 -8.63 -20.58
C LYS A 57 18.58 -10.02 -20.24
N LYS A 58 19.41 -10.12 -19.22
CA LYS A 58 19.99 -11.40 -18.76
C LYS A 58 19.18 -12.03 -17.63
N HIS A 59 18.22 -11.32 -17.06
CA HIS A 59 17.43 -11.73 -15.91
C HIS A 59 15.94 -11.77 -16.23
N LEU A 60 15.22 -12.67 -15.57
CA LEU A 60 13.77 -12.71 -15.66
C LEU A 60 13.18 -11.73 -14.64
N ILE A 61 12.64 -10.63 -15.15
CA ILE A 61 11.98 -9.61 -14.35
C ILE A 61 10.48 -9.70 -14.56
N GLY A 62 9.73 -9.86 -13.47
CA GLY A 62 8.29 -9.74 -13.42
C GLY A 62 7.93 -8.31 -13.02
N TYR A 63 7.23 -7.59 -13.90
CA TYR A 63 6.72 -6.25 -13.59
C TYR A 63 5.20 -6.23 -13.66
N LEU A 64 4.59 -5.82 -12.57
CA LEU A 64 3.17 -5.52 -12.46
C LEU A 64 3.01 -4.00 -12.41
N PRO A 65 2.59 -3.34 -13.49
CA PRO A 65 2.36 -1.90 -13.51
C PRO A 65 1.05 -1.53 -12.81
N GLU A 66 0.95 -0.29 -12.33
CA GLU A 66 -0.28 0.28 -11.78
C GLU A 66 -1.43 0.24 -12.81
N GLU A 67 -1.13 0.61 -14.07
CA GLU A 67 -2.09 0.54 -15.16
C GLU A 67 -2.17 -0.86 -15.76
N ARG A 68 -3.39 -1.29 -16.09
CA ARG A 68 -3.63 -2.62 -16.64
C ARG A 68 -3.16 -2.72 -18.10
N GLY A 69 -2.03 -3.37 -18.31
CA GLY A 69 -1.44 -3.62 -19.63
C GLY A 69 -1.91 -4.89 -20.35
N LEU A 70 -3.03 -5.51 -19.91
CA LEU A 70 -3.54 -6.76 -20.47
C LEU A 70 -4.53 -6.54 -21.63
N TYR A 71 -4.72 -7.58 -22.44
CA TYR A 71 -5.59 -7.57 -23.63
C TYR A 71 -7.05 -7.89 -23.28
N PRO A 72 -8.00 -6.92 -23.28
CA PRO A 72 -9.37 -7.13 -22.80
C PRO A 72 -10.14 -8.23 -23.57
N LYS A 73 -9.93 -8.32 -24.87
CA LYS A 73 -10.65 -9.24 -25.78
C LYS A 73 -10.02 -10.65 -25.87
N LYS A 74 -8.87 -10.86 -25.24
CA LYS A 74 -8.20 -12.18 -25.19
C LYS A 74 -8.65 -12.96 -23.97
N THR A 75 -8.59 -14.31 -24.06
CA THR A 75 -8.86 -15.14 -22.90
C THR A 75 -7.72 -15.02 -21.88
N VAL A 76 -8.04 -15.29 -20.60
CA VAL A 76 -7.09 -15.23 -19.51
C VAL A 76 -5.88 -16.12 -19.78
N LEU A 77 -6.12 -17.38 -20.13
CA LEU A 77 -5.03 -18.34 -20.38
C LEU A 77 -4.18 -17.97 -21.59
N GLU A 78 -4.82 -17.57 -22.72
CA GLU A 78 -4.09 -17.18 -23.93
C GLU A 78 -3.10 -16.07 -23.70
N GLN A 79 -3.51 -15.00 -23.00
CA GLN A 79 -2.63 -13.86 -22.79
C GLN A 79 -1.51 -14.15 -21.80
N ILE A 80 -1.76 -14.91 -20.71
CA ILE A 80 -0.69 -15.32 -19.78
C ILE A 80 0.34 -16.17 -20.52
N VAL A 81 -0.11 -17.18 -21.28
CA VAL A 81 0.79 -18.04 -22.06
C VAL A 81 1.57 -17.22 -23.10
N TYR A 82 0.92 -16.28 -23.78
CA TYR A 82 1.57 -15.41 -24.76
C TYR A 82 2.67 -14.57 -24.12
N LEU A 83 2.37 -13.87 -23.02
CA LEU A 83 3.33 -13.02 -22.31
C LEU A 83 4.50 -13.81 -21.71
N THR A 84 4.22 -14.99 -21.15
CA THR A 84 5.23 -15.88 -20.61
C THR A 84 6.17 -16.39 -21.70
N ARG A 85 5.64 -16.71 -22.90
CA ARG A 85 6.46 -17.12 -24.05
C ARG A 85 7.33 -16.01 -24.60
N LEU A 86 6.89 -14.76 -24.55
CA LEU A 86 7.72 -13.61 -24.92
C LEU A 86 8.96 -13.45 -23.99
N ARG A 87 8.88 -14.02 -22.78
CA ARG A 87 10.00 -14.09 -21.82
C ARG A 87 10.91 -15.31 -22.04
N GLY A 88 10.70 -16.08 -23.12
CA GLY A 88 11.59 -17.17 -23.53
C GLY A 88 11.15 -18.56 -23.13
N LEU A 89 10.06 -18.75 -22.37
CA LEU A 89 9.59 -20.09 -21.97
C LEU A 89 8.96 -20.83 -23.17
N SER A 90 9.13 -22.15 -23.18
CA SER A 90 8.44 -23.02 -24.13
C SER A 90 6.91 -22.96 -23.95
N LYS A 91 6.15 -23.31 -24.98
CA LYS A 91 4.68 -23.36 -24.87
C LYS A 91 4.20 -24.28 -23.75
N LYS A 92 4.86 -25.40 -23.54
CA LYS A 92 4.50 -26.38 -22.52
C LYS A 92 4.70 -25.81 -21.10
N GLU A 93 5.86 -25.19 -20.85
CA GLU A 93 6.17 -24.54 -19.58
C GLU A 93 5.21 -23.37 -19.33
N ALA A 94 5.02 -22.50 -20.31
CA ALA A 94 4.12 -21.35 -20.20
C ALA A 94 2.68 -21.76 -19.86
N VAL A 95 2.15 -22.84 -20.45
CA VAL A 95 0.82 -23.38 -20.12
C VAL A 95 0.77 -23.93 -18.70
N ASN A 96 1.81 -24.69 -18.29
CA ASN A 96 1.86 -25.27 -16.97
C ASN A 96 1.93 -24.18 -15.88
N ASN A 97 2.82 -23.21 -16.07
CA ASN A 97 2.99 -22.10 -15.12
C ASN A 97 1.74 -21.21 -15.07
N ALA A 98 1.13 -20.90 -16.22
CA ALA A 98 -0.13 -20.17 -16.25
C ALA A 98 -1.21 -20.89 -15.43
N LYS A 99 -1.39 -22.20 -15.61
CA LYS A 99 -2.37 -22.98 -14.84
C LYS A 99 -2.02 -23.04 -13.35
N LYS A 100 -0.73 -23.19 -12.99
CA LYS A 100 -0.25 -23.14 -11.60
C LYS A 100 -0.69 -21.83 -10.93
N TRP A 101 -0.39 -20.69 -11.54
CA TRP A 101 -0.69 -19.38 -10.98
C TRP A 101 -2.18 -19.02 -10.98
N LEU A 102 -2.93 -19.43 -12.03
CA LEU A 102 -4.38 -19.27 -12.03
C LEU A 102 -5.04 -20.02 -10.88
N LYS A 103 -4.61 -21.26 -10.61
CA LYS A 103 -5.10 -22.05 -9.49
C LYS A 103 -4.69 -21.46 -8.15
N ARG A 104 -3.42 -21.00 -8.00
CA ARG A 104 -2.94 -20.38 -6.77
C ARG A 104 -3.69 -19.09 -6.41
N LEU A 105 -4.11 -18.32 -7.43
CA LEU A 105 -4.88 -17.10 -7.30
C LEU A 105 -6.40 -17.31 -7.27
N GLU A 106 -6.87 -18.57 -7.30
CA GLU A 106 -8.28 -18.95 -7.25
C GLU A 106 -9.11 -18.31 -8.40
N ILE A 107 -8.56 -18.35 -9.62
CA ILE A 107 -9.19 -17.84 -10.84
C ILE A 107 -9.07 -18.79 -12.03
N ASP A 108 -8.78 -20.06 -11.79
CA ASP A 108 -8.62 -21.08 -12.83
C ASP A 108 -9.92 -21.37 -13.61
N GLU A 109 -11.08 -21.19 -12.96
CA GLU A 109 -12.39 -21.27 -13.64
C GLU A 109 -12.56 -20.23 -14.76
N TYR A 110 -11.84 -19.10 -14.69
CA TYR A 110 -11.89 -18.03 -15.70
C TYR A 110 -10.86 -18.20 -16.82
N ALA A 111 -10.07 -19.27 -16.85
CA ALA A 111 -8.99 -19.46 -17.81
C ALA A 111 -9.42 -19.24 -19.28
N ASN A 112 -10.61 -19.68 -19.64
CA ASN A 112 -11.15 -19.58 -21.00
C ASN A 112 -12.09 -18.38 -21.21
N ARG A 113 -12.28 -17.54 -20.18
CA ARG A 113 -13.08 -16.32 -20.30
C ARG A 113 -12.23 -15.16 -20.82
N LYS A 114 -12.87 -14.22 -21.50
CA LYS A 114 -12.22 -12.96 -21.91
C LYS A 114 -11.97 -12.09 -20.69
N LEU A 115 -10.84 -11.39 -20.65
CA LEU A 115 -10.46 -10.55 -19.53
C LEU A 115 -11.52 -9.48 -19.20
N GLU A 116 -12.10 -8.85 -20.22
CA GLU A 116 -13.12 -7.80 -20.06
C GLU A 116 -14.38 -8.25 -19.31
N THR A 117 -14.62 -9.57 -19.21
CA THR A 117 -15.78 -10.12 -18.51
C THR A 117 -15.55 -10.35 -17.01
N LEU A 118 -14.34 -10.13 -16.54
CA LEU A 118 -13.96 -10.33 -15.15
C LEU A 118 -14.13 -9.04 -14.33
N SER A 119 -14.38 -9.21 -13.01
CA SER A 119 -14.34 -8.10 -12.05
C SER A 119 -12.93 -7.47 -12.01
N LYS A 120 -12.85 -6.23 -11.55
CA LYS A 120 -11.57 -5.52 -11.40
C LYS A 120 -10.56 -6.31 -10.55
N GLY A 121 -11.01 -6.93 -9.45
CA GLY A 121 -10.16 -7.76 -8.60
C GLY A 121 -9.63 -8.99 -9.32
N ASN A 122 -10.48 -9.70 -10.07
CA ASN A 122 -10.02 -10.86 -10.85
C ASN A 122 -9.09 -10.46 -12.00
N GLN A 123 -9.28 -9.30 -12.62
CA GLN A 123 -8.33 -8.76 -13.60
C GLN A 123 -6.96 -8.48 -12.98
N GLN A 124 -6.92 -7.98 -11.74
CA GLN A 124 -5.69 -7.76 -11.00
C GLN A 124 -4.98 -9.09 -10.69
N LYS A 125 -5.72 -10.11 -10.28
CA LYS A 125 -5.18 -11.47 -10.11
C LYS A 125 -4.60 -12.03 -11.41
N VAL A 126 -5.27 -11.82 -12.55
CA VAL A 126 -4.74 -12.23 -13.87
C VAL A 126 -3.44 -11.49 -14.20
N GLN A 127 -3.36 -10.20 -13.87
CA GLN A 127 -2.16 -9.40 -14.07
C GLN A 127 -0.99 -9.93 -13.22
N LEU A 128 -1.22 -10.24 -11.95
CA LEU A 128 -0.22 -10.86 -11.09
C LEU A 128 0.18 -12.26 -11.60
N ALA A 129 -0.79 -13.10 -12.03
CA ALA A 129 -0.49 -14.39 -12.65
C ALA A 129 0.41 -14.23 -13.88
N SER A 130 0.15 -13.23 -14.73
CA SER A 130 0.97 -12.95 -15.91
C SER A 130 2.38 -12.50 -15.57
N THR A 131 2.53 -11.74 -14.47
CA THR A 131 3.81 -11.27 -13.95
C THR A 131 4.66 -12.43 -13.42
N LEU A 132 4.03 -13.36 -12.69
CA LEU A 132 4.73 -14.46 -12.01
C LEU A 132 4.90 -15.72 -12.86
N ALA A 133 4.14 -15.89 -13.94
CA ALA A 133 4.16 -17.12 -14.76
C ALA A 133 5.51 -17.38 -15.47
N CYS A 134 6.36 -16.39 -15.63
CA CYS A 134 7.72 -16.58 -16.14
C CYS A 134 8.73 -17.00 -15.06
N GLU A 135 8.29 -17.20 -13.81
CA GLU A 135 9.15 -17.53 -12.64
C GLU A 135 10.31 -16.53 -12.49
N PRO A 136 10.01 -15.22 -12.32
CA PRO A 136 11.04 -14.18 -12.32
C PRO A 136 11.92 -14.24 -11.08
N GLU A 137 13.19 -13.84 -11.23
CA GLU A 137 14.16 -13.65 -10.13
C GLU A 137 13.88 -12.34 -9.38
N ILE A 138 13.48 -11.31 -10.14
CA ILE A 138 13.18 -9.97 -9.63
C ILE A 138 11.71 -9.66 -9.92
N VAL A 139 10.97 -9.27 -8.90
CA VAL A 139 9.54 -8.94 -8.98
C VAL A 139 9.34 -7.48 -8.59
N ILE A 140 8.79 -6.69 -9.49
CA ILE A 140 8.45 -5.29 -9.26
C ILE A 140 6.93 -5.15 -9.29
N LEU A 141 6.37 -4.70 -8.19
CA LEU A 141 4.93 -4.56 -7.99
C LEU A 141 4.58 -3.09 -7.76
N ASP A 142 3.96 -2.47 -8.76
CA ASP A 142 3.56 -1.06 -8.70
C ASP A 142 2.06 -0.98 -8.36
N GLU A 143 1.74 -0.55 -7.12
CA GLU A 143 0.39 -0.45 -6.57
C GLU A 143 -0.46 -1.73 -6.71
N PRO A 144 0.02 -2.92 -6.34
CA PRO A 144 -0.63 -4.20 -6.64
C PRO A 144 -2.00 -4.39 -5.97
N PHE A 145 -2.27 -3.68 -4.85
CA PHE A 145 -3.52 -3.81 -4.07
C PHE A 145 -4.55 -2.73 -4.38
N SER A 146 -4.24 -1.81 -5.32
CA SER A 146 -5.14 -0.70 -5.65
C SER A 146 -6.50 -1.19 -6.15
N GLY A 147 -7.58 -0.72 -5.49
CA GLY A 147 -8.97 -1.01 -5.88
C GLY A 147 -9.41 -2.46 -5.68
N LEU A 148 -8.77 -3.20 -4.79
CA LEU A 148 -9.19 -4.53 -4.38
C LEU A 148 -10.06 -4.49 -3.13
N ASP A 149 -11.04 -5.41 -3.07
CA ASP A 149 -11.74 -5.72 -1.84
C ASP A 149 -10.85 -6.54 -0.87
N PRO A 150 -11.21 -6.62 0.42
CA PRO A 150 -10.38 -7.29 1.43
C PRO A 150 -10.08 -8.77 1.13
N VAL A 151 -11.03 -9.50 0.51
CA VAL A 151 -10.85 -10.93 0.20
C VAL A 151 -9.81 -11.11 -0.89
N ASN A 152 -9.94 -10.35 -1.99
CA ASN A 152 -8.98 -10.39 -3.08
C ASN A 152 -7.60 -9.87 -2.64
N SER A 153 -7.55 -8.84 -1.79
CA SER A 153 -6.30 -8.34 -1.21
C SER A 153 -5.58 -9.43 -0.44
N LYS A 154 -6.29 -10.20 0.40
CA LYS A 154 -5.68 -11.27 1.20
C LYS A 154 -5.01 -12.34 0.34
N ILE A 155 -5.66 -12.78 -0.75
CA ILE A 155 -5.08 -13.77 -1.67
C ILE A 155 -3.79 -13.24 -2.32
N LEU A 156 -3.78 -11.95 -2.71
CA LEU A 156 -2.58 -11.33 -3.28
C LEU A 156 -1.47 -11.20 -2.23
N GLN A 157 -1.81 -10.83 -1.00
CA GLN A 157 -0.86 -10.75 0.12
C GLN A 157 -0.15 -12.08 0.34
N ASP A 158 -0.91 -13.18 0.39
CA ASP A 158 -0.35 -14.52 0.59
C ASP A 158 0.60 -14.91 -0.56
N VAL A 159 0.27 -14.54 -1.81
CA VAL A 159 1.14 -14.76 -2.97
C VAL A 159 2.41 -13.91 -2.91
N VAL A 160 2.31 -12.64 -2.53
CA VAL A 160 3.49 -11.76 -2.39
C VAL A 160 4.42 -12.30 -1.30
N THR A 161 3.86 -12.73 -0.16
CA THR A 161 4.62 -13.35 0.93
C THR A 161 5.32 -14.65 0.46
N GLU A 162 4.63 -15.49 -0.33
CA GLU A 162 5.20 -16.72 -0.91
C GLU A 162 6.40 -16.40 -1.80
N VAL A 163 6.25 -15.40 -2.68
CA VAL A 163 7.31 -14.96 -3.62
C VAL A 163 8.55 -14.44 -2.88
N ILE A 164 8.36 -13.67 -1.79
CA ILE A 164 9.45 -13.21 -0.94
C ILE A 164 10.15 -14.39 -0.27
N ASN A 165 9.39 -15.32 0.32
CA ASN A 165 9.91 -16.50 1.01
C ASN A 165 10.64 -17.50 0.06
N GLU A 166 10.33 -17.49 -1.25
CA GLU A 166 11.06 -18.23 -2.27
C GLU A 166 12.46 -17.65 -2.55
N GLY A 167 12.84 -16.56 -1.90
CA GLY A 167 14.16 -15.94 -2.03
C GLY A 167 14.27 -14.95 -3.19
N ARG A 168 13.16 -14.51 -3.79
CA ARG A 168 13.17 -13.53 -4.88
C ARG A 168 13.43 -12.13 -4.36
N ILE A 169 14.00 -11.28 -5.21
CA ILE A 169 14.10 -9.84 -4.95
C ILE A 169 12.76 -9.20 -5.27
N VAL A 170 12.18 -8.48 -4.31
CA VAL A 170 10.89 -7.82 -4.50
C VAL A 170 11.01 -6.31 -4.28
N ILE A 171 10.59 -5.52 -5.26
CA ILE A 171 10.40 -4.07 -5.14
C ILE A 171 8.91 -3.80 -5.16
N PHE A 172 8.41 -3.18 -4.12
CA PHE A 172 7.01 -2.95 -3.90
C PHE A 172 6.73 -1.45 -3.76
N SER A 173 5.98 -0.87 -4.68
CA SER A 173 5.52 0.51 -4.51
C SER A 173 4.08 0.54 -4.01
N SER A 174 3.79 1.41 -3.05
CA SER A 174 2.43 1.66 -2.59
C SER A 174 2.30 3.01 -1.90
N HIS A 175 1.12 3.59 -1.98
CA HIS A 175 0.70 4.70 -1.14
C HIS A 175 -0.04 4.22 0.13
N GLN A 176 -0.37 2.92 0.22
CA GLN A 176 -0.99 2.31 1.39
C GLN A 176 0.09 1.75 2.32
N MET A 177 0.46 2.55 3.33
CA MET A 177 1.58 2.26 4.24
C MET A 177 1.43 0.94 5.00
N SER A 178 0.19 0.52 5.29
CA SER A 178 -0.08 -0.75 5.99
C SER A 178 0.46 -1.97 5.25
N TYR A 179 0.36 -2.01 3.91
CA TYR A 179 0.93 -3.11 3.14
C TYR A 179 2.47 -3.08 3.13
N VAL A 180 3.06 -1.89 3.10
CA VAL A 180 4.52 -1.76 3.19
C VAL A 180 5.00 -2.26 4.56
N GLU A 181 4.31 -1.91 5.63
CA GLU A 181 4.62 -2.42 6.98
C GLU A 181 4.49 -3.94 7.11
N GLU A 182 3.58 -4.55 6.35
CA GLU A 182 3.35 -5.99 6.37
C GLU A 182 4.42 -6.78 5.61
N PHE A 183 4.85 -6.29 4.44
CA PHE A 183 5.70 -7.07 3.52
C PHE A 183 7.15 -6.63 3.50
N CYS A 184 7.41 -5.32 3.68
CA CYS A 184 8.72 -4.78 3.43
C CYS A 184 9.59 -4.82 4.68
N ARG A 185 10.81 -5.34 4.51
CA ARG A 185 11.85 -5.28 5.52
C ARG A 185 12.54 -3.92 5.50
N ASP A 186 12.79 -3.41 4.30
CA ASP A 186 13.50 -2.17 4.06
C ASP A 186 12.61 -1.23 3.25
N ILE A 187 12.80 0.07 3.42
CA ILE A 187 12.06 1.11 2.73
C ILE A 187 12.97 2.16 2.12
N ALA A 188 12.49 2.80 1.06
CA ALA A 188 13.06 4.01 0.49
C ALA A 188 11.93 5.00 0.21
N ILE A 189 11.93 6.13 0.90
CA ILE A 189 10.96 7.22 0.70
C ILE A 189 11.59 8.22 -0.26
N ILE A 190 10.95 8.41 -1.41
CA ILE A 190 11.34 9.42 -2.40
C ILE A 190 10.43 10.62 -2.25
N ASP A 191 11.01 11.80 -2.11
CA ASP A 191 10.31 13.07 -2.18
C ASP A 191 11.00 14.02 -3.15
N LYS A 192 10.24 14.58 -4.09
CA LYS A 192 10.75 15.53 -5.10
C LYS A 192 12.06 15.07 -5.76
N GLY A 193 12.16 13.77 -6.07
CA GLY A 193 13.33 13.16 -6.74
C GLY A 193 14.53 12.87 -5.84
N ASN A 194 14.44 13.10 -4.53
CA ASN A 194 15.48 12.81 -3.54
C ASN A 194 15.06 11.66 -2.63
N ILE A 195 16.04 10.95 -2.05
CA ILE A 195 15.77 10.04 -0.93
C ILE A 195 15.59 10.89 0.35
N ALA A 196 14.35 10.94 0.86
CA ALA A 196 14.05 11.56 2.15
C ALA A 196 14.44 10.65 3.32
N LEU A 197 14.25 9.34 3.17
CA LEU A 197 14.59 8.34 4.17
C LEU A 197 14.79 6.98 3.48
N ALA A 198 15.80 6.22 3.86
CA ALA A 198 15.95 4.83 3.44
C ALA A 198 16.58 3.99 4.56
N GLY A 199 16.25 2.69 4.59
CA GLY A 199 16.84 1.74 5.52
C GLY A 199 15.84 0.72 6.05
N ASN A 200 16.27 0.00 7.09
CA ASN A 200 15.44 -1.04 7.70
C ASN A 200 14.24 -0.44 8.45
N LEU A 201 13.03 -0.89 8.11
CA LEU A 201 11.78 -0.34 8.64
C LEU A 201 11.68 -0.44 10.17
N LYS A 202 12.14 -1.55 10.76
CA LYS A 202 12.10 -1.73 12.23
C LYS A 202 13.01 -0.76 12.94
N ASP A 203 14.20 -0.54 12.39
CA ASP A 203 15.19 0.39 12.96
C ASP A 203 14.72 1.83 12.83
N ILE A 204 14.16 2.18 11.66
CA ILE A 204 13.53 3.48 11.43
C ILE A 204 12.41 3.74 12.45
N LYS A 205 11.46 2.82 12.58
CA LYS A 205 10.35 2.94 13.57
C LYS A 205 10.86 3.06 14.99
N ARG A 206 11.92 2.31 15.35
CA ARG A 206 12.55 2.41 16.67
C ARG A 206 13.18 3.79 16.90
N GLN A 207 13.91 4.31 15.91
CA GLN A 207 14.56 5.62 15.99
C GLN A 207 13.53 6.75 16.13
N TYR A 208 12.46 6.74 15.33
CA TYR A 208 11.41 7.73 15.42
C TYR A 208 10.56 7.64 16.68
N GLY A 209 10.42 6.44 17.27
CA GLY A 209 9.75 6.23 18.55
C GLY A 209 10.67 6.37 19.78
N GLU A 210 11.97 6.66 19.59
CA GLU A 210 12.92 6.74 20.69
C GLU A 210 12.54 7.84 21.67
N ASN A 211 12.59 7.49 22.98
CA ASN A 211 12.22 8.38 24.07
C ASN A 211 10.76 8.88 24.05
N GLN A 212 9.90 8.25 23.28
CA GLN A 212 8.47 8.57 23.27
C GLN A 212 7.65 7.46 23.94
N LEU A 213 6.60 7.89 24.66
CA LEU A 213 5.66 7.03 25.37
C LEU A 213 4.24 7.40 24.95
N VAL A 214 3.34 6.42 24.91
CA VAL A 214 1.90 6.64 24.84
C VAL A 214 1.31 6.46 26.22
N ILE A 215 0.34 7.31 26.54
CA ILE A 215 -0.28 7.38 27.86
C ILE A 215 -1.77 7.60 27.69
N SER A 216 -2.57 6.81 28.40
CA SER A 216 -4.00 7.07 28.60
C SER A 216 -4.40 6.87 30.06
N ASP A 217 -5.52 7.48 30.44
CA ASP A 217 -6.13 7.39 31.76
C ASP A 217 -7.51 6.74 31.65
N VAL A 218 -7.88 5.95 32.66
CA VAL A 218 -9.15 5.20 32.71
C VAL A 218 -10.38 6.11 32.71
N ASN A 219 -10.29 7.27 33.36
CA ASN A 219 -11.44 8.12 33.69
C ASN A 219 -11.39 9.53 33.08
N MET A 220 -10.17 9.99 32.71
CA MET A 220 -9.96 11.37 32.23
C MET A 220 -9.94 11.44 30.70
N GLY A 221 -10.49 12.49 30.15
CA GLY A 221 -10.31 12.82 28.73
C GLY A 221 -8.90 13.32 28.41
N LEU A 222 -8.53 13.28 27.14
CA LEU A 222 -7.17 13.66 26.68
C LEU A 222 -6.80 15.10 27.06
N ASP A 223 -7.76 16.04 27.05
CA ASP A 223 -7.48 17.44 27.37
C ASP A 223 -7.18 17.63 28.85
N GLU A 224 -7.88 16.94 29.74
CA GLU A 224 -7.63 16.96 31.18
C GLU A 224 -6.31 16.31 31.51
N LEU A 225 -6.02 15.15 30.94
CA LEU A 225 -4.75 14.45 31.07
C LEU A 225 -3.58 15.32 30.59
N SER A 226 -3.73 15.96 29.42
CA SER A 226 -2.74 16.89 28.90
C SER A 226 -2.45 18.06 29.82
N GLN A 227 -3.51 18.63 30.42
CA GLN A 227 -3.35 19.72 31.38
C GLN A 227 -2.59 19.28 32.63
N ILE A 228 -2.93 18.10 33.18
CA ILE A 228 -2.22 17.55 34.35
C ILE A 228 -0.75 17.27 34.02
N ILE A 229 -0.46 16.70 32.83
CA ILE A 229 0.92 16.49 32.38
C ILE A 229 1.68 17.80 32.32
N LYS A 230 1.09 18.83 31.72
CA LYS A 230 1.71 20.14 31.57
C LYS A 230 1.98 20.82 32.91
N ASP A 231 1.05 20.72 33.86
CA ASP A 231 1.15 21.43 35.14
C ASP A 231 2.06 20.72 36.14
N ASN A 232 2.16 19.39 36.08
CA ASN A 232 2.80 18.61 37.18
C ASN A 232 4.05 17.82 36.79
N VAL A 233 4.24 17.51 35.48
CA VAL A 233 5.34 16.62 35.02
C VAL A 233 6.07 17.15 33.77
N SER A 234 5.84 18.40 33.39
CA SER A 234 6.46 19.05 32.22
C SER A 234 7.98 19.19 32.31
N ASP A 235 8.56 19.02 33.48
CA ASP A 235 10.01 18.99 33.74
C ASP A 235 10.66 17.68 33.27
N ILE A 236 9.89 16.60 33.10
CA ILE A 236 10.42 15.27 32.72
C ILE A 236 9.84 14.74 31.41
N ILE A 237 8.61 15.13 31.04
CA ILE A 237 7.96 14.74 29.77
C ILE A 237 7.29 15.93 29.12
N THR A 238 7.22 15.92 27.79
CA THR A 238 6.46 16.91 27.04
C THR A 238 5.56 16.21 26.03
N GLU A 239 4.34 16.70 25.89
CA GLU A 239 3.42 16.23 24.87
C GLU A 239 3.97 16.57 23.47
N THR A 240 3.99 15.56 22.57
CA THR A 240 4.45 15.70 21.20
C THR A 240 3.37 15.36 20.17
N GLY A 241 2.26 14.76 20.61
CA GLY A 241 1.14 14.40 19.74
C GLY A 241 0.04 13.67 20.50
N ARG A 242 -1.00 13.30 19.77
CA ARG A 242 -2.16 12.55 20.28
C ARG A 242 -2.65 11.55 19.26
N THR A 243 -3.19 10.45 19.75
CA THR A 243 -4.08 9.55 19.00
C THR A 243 -5.54 9.86 19.38
N ARG A 244 -6.48 8.98 19.01
CA ARG A 244 -7.88 9.13 19.43
C ARG A 244 -8.09 8.93 20.94
N GLU A 245 -7.26 8.11 21.56
CA GLU A 245 -7.45 7.60 22.93
C GLU A 245 -6.22 7.82 23.84
N GLU A 246 -5.11 8.32 23.29
CA GLU A 246 -3.84 8.40 24.01
C GLU A 246 -3.10 9.71 23.72
N ILE A 247 -2.28 10.14 24.68
CA ILE A 247 -1.33 11.23 24.51
C ILE A 247 0.05 10.64 24.23
N ILE A 248 0.75 11.19 23.24
CA ILE A 248 2.14 10.86 22.95
C ILE A 248 3.02 11.88 23.64
N VAL A 249 3.91 11.40 24.51
CA VAL A 249 4.85 12.26 25.25
C VAL A 249 6.28 11.86 24.95
N ARG A 250 7.18 12.84 24.99
CA ARG A 250 8.63 12.64 24.90
C ARG A 250 9.26 12.79 26.27
N ASN A 251 10.11 11.83 26.66
CA ASN A 251 10.96 11.93 27.82
C ASN A 251 12.10 12.94 27.55
N ILE A 252 12.16 14.03 28.29
CA ILE A 252 13.08 15.14 28.03
C ILE A 252 14.45 14.90 28.67
N ASN A 253 14.48 14.35 29.87
CA ASN A 253 15.68 14.31 30.72
C ASN A 253 16.23 12.88 30.91
N GLY A 254 15.84 11.89 30.10
CA GLY A 254 16.30 10.52 30.26
C GLY A 254 15.89 9.86 31.60
N VAL A 255 14.79 10.36 32.19
CA VAL A 255 14.23 9.82 33.42
C VAL A 255 13.74 8.40 33.19
N SER A 256 13.89 7.51 34.16
CA SER A 256 13.43 6.14 34.03
C SER A 256 11.90 6.10 33.82
N ARG A 257 11.43 5.16 33.02
CA ARG A 257 9.97 4.96 32.83
C ARG A 257 9.23 4.70 34.12
N ALA A 258 9.89 3.99 35.07
CA ALA A 258 9.33 3.74 36.38
C ALA A 258 9.13 5.02 37.20
N ASP A 259 10.04 5.99 37.09
CA ASP A 259 9.92 7.26 37.80
C ASP A 259 8.91 8.19 37.12
N ILE A 260 8.83 8.19 35.81
CA ILE A 260 7.75 8.88 35.10
C ILE A 260 6.39 8.34 35.56
N LEU A 261 6.20 7.01 35.54
CA LEU A 261 4.97 6.34 35.97
C LEU A 261 4.59 6.68 37.40
N LYS A 262 5.58 6.60 38.36
CA LYS A 262 5.35 6.99 39.75
C LYS A 262 4.86 8.42 39.90
N ARG A 263 5.47 9.36 39.18
CA ARG A 263 5.06 10.77 39.27
C ARG A 263 3.66 10.98 38.69
N MET A 264 3.31 10.31 37.61
CA MET A 264 1.97 10.39 37.03
C MET A 264 0.92 9.86 38.02
N ILE A 265 1.15 8.71 38.63
CA ILE A 265 0.24 8.16 39.65
C ILE A 265 0.12 9.12 40.83
N ALA A 266 1.25 9.74 41.29
CA ALA A 266 1.22 10.72 42.37
C ALA A 266 0.41 11.99 42.02
N CYS A 267 0.22 12.31 40.74
CA CYS A 267 -0.62 13.40 40.27
C CYS A 267 -2.09 13.01 40.11
N GLY A 268 -2.47 11.78 40.51
CA GLY A 268 -3.85 11.31 40.48
C GLY A 268 -4.26 10.69 39.14
N ILE A 269 -3.31 10.39 38.24
CA ILE A 269 -3.57 9.74 36.98
C ILE A 269 -3.78 8.24 37.22
N GLU A 270 -4.94 7.69 36.85
CA GLU A 270 -5.22 6.27 36.87
C GLU A 270 -4.87 5.66 35.50
N ILE A 271 -3.63 5.18 35.38
CA ILE A 271 -3.06 4.73 34.13
C ILE A 271 -3.83 3.55 33.53
N GLU A 272 -4.41 3.72 32.36
CA GLU A 272 -4.97 2.67 31.52
C GLU A 272 -3.90 2.07 30.61
N HIS A 273 -3.15 2.93 29.93
CA HIS A 273 -2.09 2.52 29.00
C HIS A 273 -0.81 3.33 29.23
N PHE A 274 0.34 2.63 29.26
CA PHE A 274 1.67 3.24 29.38
C PHE A 274 2.70 2.35 28.70
N GLU A 275 3.02 2.65 27.45
CA GLU A 275 4.03 1.89 26.70
C GLU A 275 4.92 2.79 25.83
N THR A 276 5.93 2.17 25.20
CA THR A 276 6.75 2.87 24.23
C THR A 276 5.94 3.17 22.98
N TYR A 277 5.96 4.41 22.55
CA TYR A 277 5.34 4.79 21.27
C TYR A 277 6.02 4.07 20.11
N LYS A 278 5.23 3.47 19.25
CA LYS A 278 5.65 2.82 18.02
C LYS A 278 4.98 3.54 16.86
N PRO A 279 5.66 4.54 16.24
CA PRO A 279 5.06 5.29 15.15
C PRO A 279 4.66 4.37 14.00
N SER A 280 3.54 4.64 13.36
CA SER A 280 3.21 4.01 12.10
C SER A 280 4.12 4.55 10.99
N LEU A 281 4.26 3.80 9.91
CA LEU A 281 5.00 4.30 8.74
C LEU A 281 4.33 5.55 8.15
N ASN A 282 3.00 5.65 8.29
CA ASN A 282 2.26 6.83 7.88
C ASN A 282 2.65 8.07 8.69
N ASP A 283 2.80 7.95 10.01
CA ASP A 283 3.23 9.08 10.86
C ASP A 283 4.63 9.55 10.49
N ILE A 284 5.55 8.60 10.24
CA ILE A 284 6.90 8.90 9.78
C ILE A 284 6.86 9.60 8.41
N PHE A 285 6.07 9.08 7.48
CA PHE A 285 5.93 9.64 6.14
C PHE A 285 5.39 11.08 6.18
N VAL A 286 4.33 11.32 6.96
CA VAL A 286 3.74 12.66 7.12
C VAL A 286 4.73 13.62 7.76
N SER A 287 5.53 13.18 8.75
CA SER A 287 6.54 14.04 9.37
C SER A 287 7.68 14.43 8.44
N LEU A 288 7.97 13.62 7.40
CA LEU A 288 9.04 13.90 6.44
C LEU A 288 8.59 14.73 5.23
N VAL A 289 7.34 14.52 4.80
CA VAL A 289 6.82 15.03 3.52
C VAL A 289 5.70 16.04 3.76
N GLY A 290 5.29 16.23 5.03
CA GLY A 290 4.13 17.06 5.44
C GLY A 290 4.40 18.56 5.55
N ASP A 291 5.64 19.01 5.68
CA ASP A 291 6.00 20.42 5.92
C ASP A 291 5.59 21.39 4.80
N ASP A 292 5.14 20.90 3.66
CA ASP A 292 4.59 21.74 2.58
C ASP A 292 3.08 22.04 2.72
N MET A 293 2.44 21.67 3.84
CA MET A 293 0.99 21.87 4.05
C MET A 293 0.63 23.11 4.87
N GLU A 294 1.56 24.00 5.20
CA GLU A 294 1.24 25.22 5.95
C GLU A 294 0.46 26.29 5.15
N ASP A 295 0.26 26.13 3.82
CA ASP A 295 -0.50 27.09 3.03
C ASP A 295 -1.92 26.65 2.62
N ASP A 296 -2.36 25.40 2.88
CA ASP A 296 -3.75 25.02 2.63
C ASP A 296 -4.29 24.02 3.68
N LYS A 297 -5.02 24.59 4.65
CA LYS A 297 -6.03 23.94 5.49
C LYS A 297 -5.59 22.73 6.31
N VAL A 298 -5.59 22.91 7.63
CA VAL A 298 -5.83 21.89 8.65
C VAL A 298 -6.78 20.82 8.08
N VAL A 299 -6.22 19.72 7.62
CA VAL A 299 -7.02 18.53 7.27
C VAL A 299 -7.36 17.86 8.59
N ASP A 300 -8.58 18.12 9.02
CA ASP A 300 -9.25 17.43 10.10
C ASP A 300 -9.18 15.92 9.81
N TYR A 301 -8.35 15.18 10.53
CA TYR A 301 -8.27 13.71 10.48
C TYR A 301 -9.51 13.05 11.12
N LYS A 302 -10.69 13.62 10.85
CA LYS A 302 -11.98 13.02 11.11
C LYS A 302 -12.39 12.21 9.88
N ASN A 303 -12.45 10.91 10.06
CA ASN A 303 -13.10 9.92 9.21
C ASN A 303 -12.35 9.38 7.99
N ASN A 304 -11.64 8.27 8.19
CA ASN A 304 -11.58 7.19 7.20
C ASN A 304 -11.82 5.82 7.87
N SER A 305 -12.93 5.71 8.55
CA SER A 305 -13.66 4.45 8.70
C SER A 305 -15.05 4.72 8.15
N ASN A 306 -15.18 4.70 6.83
CA ASN A 306 -16.49 4.68 6.20
C ASN A 306 -17.07 3.29 6.33
N ASP A 307 -17.99 3.16 7.28
CA ASP A 307 -19.18 2.38 7.07
C ASP A 307 -19.92 2.95 5.85
N ASP A 308 -19.71 2.34 4.68
CA ASP A 308 -20.59 2.47 3.52
C ASP A 308 -21.90 1.71 3.82
N ASN A 309 -22.77 2.36 4.59
CA ASN A 309 -24.17 1.97 4.75
C ASN A 309 -25.07 3.18 4.47
N SER A 310 -25.05 3.65 3.21
CA SER A 310 -26.03 4.60 2.70
C SER A 310 -26.43 4.28 1.26
N TYR A 311 -26.94 3.06 1.02
CA TYR A 311 -27.87 2.78 -0.07
C TYR A 311 -29.19 2.38 0.58
N ASN A 312 -30.10 3.33 0.63
CA ASN A 312 -31.57 3.27 0.66
C ASN A 312 -32.18 4.26 1.65
N ARG A 313 -32.38 5.47 1.17
CA ARG A 313 -33.55 6.33 1.52
C ARG A 313 -33.41 7.58 0.67
N ASP A 314 -34.23 7.60 -0.38
CA ASP A 314 -34.88 8.76 -0.97
C ASP A 314 -35.26 8.47 -2.43
N ILE A 315 -36.21 7.59 -2.62
CA ILE A 315 -37.12 7.55 -3.79
C ILE A 315 -38.49 7.17 -3.28
N VAL A 316 -39.16 8.08 -2.62
CA VAL A 316 -40.61 8.16 -2.52
C VAL A 316 -40.93 9.64 -2.39
N ASP A 317 -41.31 10.23 -3.51
CA ASP A 317 -42.30 11.30 -3.64
C ASP A 317 -42.04 12.01 -4.99
N GLU A 318 -42.88 11.63 -5.95
CA GLU A 318 -43.48 12.45 -6.99
C GLU A 318 -44.08 11.58 -8.08
N LEU A 319 -45.32 11.14 -7.84
CA LEU A 319 -46.22 10.70 -8.89
C LEU A 319 -47.18 11.86 -9.18
N PRO A 320 -47.30 12.34 -10.42
CA PRO A 320 -48.43 13.18 -10.80
C PRO A 320 -49.62 12.31 -11.07
N GLN A 321 -50.74 12.71 -10.48
CA GLN A 321 -52.09 12.18 -10.73
C GLN A 321 -52.59 12.63 -12.08
N GLY A 322 -53.36 11.71 -12.71
CA GLY A 322 -54.49 12.02 -13.56
C GLY A 322 -54.28 11.88 -15.04
N GLU A 323 -54.84 10.87 -15.71
CA GLU A 323 -56.11 11.00 -16.39
C GLU A 323 -56.51 9.66 -17.04
N ASN A 324 -57.79 9.33 -16.84
CA ASN A 324 -58.50 8.23 -17.48
C ASN A 324 -58.60 8.38 -19.02
N SER A 325 -58.46 7.30 -19.76
CA SER A 325 -59.41 6.99 -20.81
C SER A 325 -59.30 5.53 -21.29
N GLU A 326 -60.41 4.89 -21.27
CA GLU A 326 -60.75 3.58 -21.78
C GLU A 326 -60.32 3.41 -23.25
N HIS A 327 -59.83 2.22 -23.65
CA HIS A 327 -60.44 1.48 -24.77
C HIS A 327 -59.98 0.02 -24.79
N LYS A 328 -60.99 -0.86 -24.66
CA LYS A 328 -61.00 -2.27 -25.04
C LYS A 328 -60.62 -2.45 -26.49
N LYS A 329 -59.82 -3.46 -26.82
CA LYS A 329 -60.21 -4.49 -27.81
C LYS A 329 -59.24 -5.66 -27.81
N SER A 330 -59.80 -6.80 -27.58
CA SER A 330 -59.38 -8.16 -27.88
C SER A 330 -58.93 -8.35 -29.34
N VAL A 331 -58.08 -9.33 -29.62
CA VAL A 331 -58.28 -10.47 -30.52
C VAL A 331 -56.99 -11.32 -30.62
N GLU A 332 -57.15 -12.55 -30.31
CA GLU A 332 -56.60 -13.84 -30.67
C GLU A 332 -55.71 -14.02 -31.91
N GLY A 333 -54.92 -15.10 -31.82
CA GLY A 333 -54.50 -15.97 -32.94
C GLY A 333 -53.01 -15.80 -33.27
N GLY A 334 -52.13 -16.78 -33.12
CA GLY A 334 -52.18 -18.16 -33.44
C GLY A 334 -50.92 -18.53 -34.24
N VAL A 335 -50.17 -19.47 -33.72
CA VAL A 335 -49.38 -20.52 -34.42
C VAL A 335 -48.63 -20.19 -35.71
N ARG A 336 -47.33 -20.20 -35.66
CA ARG A 336 -46.43 -21.23 -36.25
C ARG A 336 -44.99 -21.05 -35.76
#